data_3acbf6fab53ad2bed0ab6ea9cd156c00
#
_entry.id   3acbf6fab53ad2bed0ab6ea9cd156c00
#
_cell.length_a   1.000
_cell.length_b   1.000
_cell.length_c   1.000
_cell.angle_alpha   90.00
_cell.angle_beta   90.00
_cell.angle_gamma   90.00
#
_symmetry.space_group_name_H-M   'P 1'
#
loop_
_entity.id
_entity.type
_entity.pdbx_description
1 polymer ?
#
loop_
_entity_poly.entity_id
_entity_poly.type
_entity_poly.pdbx_seq_one_letter_code
_entity_poly.pdbx_strand_id
1 'polypeptide(L)'
;DANFNPQPQMVGKTDISADRKTYTFELRPGLKWHDGTPVTARDCVASLRRWQVKDGAGTHLFARVADTPVVDEKTFRIVLKEPYGLLIEALAKTSTPVCFMMKAEIAATDPNTQITKHIGSGPFKFVEAEYRPGSRVVYERNPDYVPRSEPATGIAGGKRVLLDRVIWDIMPDAQTAASALQAGEVDFFEVPPIELLPALSSAPGVKVEVFNKFGNVGYCRLNHLHPPFNNLAARKAAQLAVSQEDIQRAAVGNPSYYQTCGSHFTCGSPMGMEDGSEVLMLKAPMAQRQARARELLKESGYDGKPIICLHATSIHVMNQTMLVIAQNLRQVGFNVQLASTDWGAVVTRRSNQNPPDQGGWNVFFTWGGGNATSNPIALSAHAANGKAAWFGWPENAQTEAMRTEWSAAPTLEARQAVVRRLNRHMIDYVHDIKTGQWVGPVAYRGDRLRGLIQVPEIIPWWSVERYA
;
A
#
# COMPACT_ATOMS: atom_id res chain seq x y z
N ASP A 1 16.75 0.58 -5.14
CA ASP A 1 17.17 -0.16 -6.33
C ASP A 1 16.26 -1.37 -6.58
N ALA A 2 16.55 -2.16 -7.60
CA ALA A 2 15.77 -3.36 -7.96
C ALA A 2 15.74 -4.44 -6.87
N ASN A 3 16.65 -4.40 -5.91
CA ASN A 3 16.75 -5.31 -4.78
C ASN A 3 16.15 -4.69 -3.50
N PHE A 4 15.42 -3.58 -3.61
CA PHE A 4 14.85 -2.80 -2.51
C PHE A 4 15.86 -2.21 -1.52
N ASN A 5 17.14 -2.13 -1.89
CA ASN A 5 18.12 -1.43 -1.07
C ASN A 5 17.94 0.09 -1.23
N PRO A 6 17.92 0.87 -0.14
CA PRO A 6 17.88 2.32 -0.19
C PRO A 6 19.05 2.90 -1.01
N GLN A 7 18.72 3.85 -1.88
CA GLN A 7 19.72 4.54 -2.72
C GLN A 7 19.47 6.06 -2.68
N PRO A 8 20.52 6.88 -2.69
CA PRO A 8 20.35 8.33 -2.76
C PRO A 8 19.75 8.73 -4.11
N GLN A 9 18.81 9.69 -4.12
CA GLN A 9 18.24 10.24 -5.35
C GLN A 9 18.46 11.76 -5.45
N MET A 10 17.87 12.55 -4.55
CA MET A 10 18.08 13.99 -4.49
C MET A 10 19.29 14.34 -3.61
N VAL A 11 19.60 13.49 -2.65
CA VAL A 11 20.78 13.63 -1.78
C VAL A 11 22.04 13.26 -2.55
N GLY A 12 23.05 14.13 -2.49
CA GLY A 12 24.40 13.90 -3.03
C GLY A 12 25.32 13.28 -1.98
N LYS A 13 25.22 13.74 -0.72
CA LYS A 13 26.05 13.26 0.37
C LYS A 13 25.22 13.04 1.64
N THR A 14 25.56 11.99 2.37
CA THR A 14 24.98 11.69 3.70
C THR A 14 26.11 11.47 4.68
N ASP A 15 26.12 12.23 5.79
CA ASP A 15 27.02 12.00 6.91
C ASP A 15 26.21 11.58 8.14
N ILE A 16 26.68 10.54 8.82
CA ILE A 16 26.02 9.98 10.03
C ILE A 16 27.00 10.10 11.18
N SER A 17 26.58 10.75 12.29
CA SER A 17 27.40 10.88 13.49
C SER A 17 27.73 9.53 14.11
N ALA A 18 28.86 9.45 14.84
CA ALA A 18 29.33 8.20 15.45
C ALA A 18 28.31 7.58 16.42
N ASP A 19 27.54 8.41 17.13
CA ASP A 19 26.45 7.99 18.02
C ASP A 19 25.15 7.64 17.27
N ARG A 20 25.13 7.76 15.92
CA ARG A 20 24.00 7.50 15.02
C ARG A 20 22.73 8.29 15.37
N LYS A 21 22.86 9.46 15.96
CA LYS A 21 21.74 10.33 16.30
C LYS A 21 21.59 11.51 15.34
N THR A 22 22.63 11.89 14.61
CA THR A 22 22.57 12.99 13.66
C THR A 22 22.86 12.52 12.25
N TYR A 23 21.89 12.72 11.36
CA TYR A 23 21.99 12.44 9.94
C TYR A 23 22.02 13.77 9.20
N THR A 24 23.12 14.06 8.52
CA THR A 24 23.27 15.26 7.70
C THR A 24 23.12 14.89 6.23
N PHE A 25 22.22 15.57 5.53
CA PHE A 25 21.92 15.37 4.12
C PHE A 25 22.27 16.62 3.33
N GLU A 26 23.09 16.47 2.31
CA GLU A 26 23.42 17.50 1.34
C GLU A 26 22.78 17.18 -0.01
N LEU A 27 22.03 18.11 -0.57
CA LEU A 27 21.39 17.98 -1.87
C LEU A 27 22.44 18.04 -2.99
N ARG A 28 22.30 17.13 -3.98
CA ARG A 28 23.14 17.18 -5.16
C ARG A 28 22.89 18.45 -5.98
N PRO A 29 23.86 18.91 -6.79
CA PRO A 29 23.70 20.09 -7.63
C PRO A 29 22.66 19.86 -8.75
N GLY A 30 22.12 20.96 -9.29
CA GLY A 30 21.25 20.98 -10.46
C GLY A 30 19.78 20.61 -10.20
N LEU A 31 19.36 20.45 -8.95
CA LEU A 31 17.95 20.18 -8.62
C LEU A 31 17.11 21.44 -8.79
N LYS A 32 16.06 21.34 -9.62
CA LYS A 32 15.10 22.43 -9.87
C LYS A 32 13.66 21.90 -9.79
N TRP A 33 12.78 22.76 -9.37
CA TRP A 33 11.34 22.58 -9.52
C TRP A 33 10.93 22.78 -10.98
N HIS A 34 9.75 22.31 -11.35
CA HIS A 34 9.21 22.44 -12.72
C HIS A 34 8.98 23.90 -13.15
N ASP A 35 8.92 24.84 -12.21
CA ASP A 35 8.85 26.27 -12.45
C ASP A 35 10.25 26.95 -12.60
N GLY A 36 11.31 26.15 -12.59
CA GLY A 36 12.70 26.62 -12.76
C GLY A 36 13.39 27.09 -11.47
N THR A 37 12.67 27.23 -10.36
CA THR A 37 13.27 27.61 -9.07
C THR A 37 14.09 26.45 -8.47
N PRO A 38 15.18 26.73 -7.69
CA PRO A 38 15.99 25.68 -7.09
C PRO A 38 15.23 24.91 -6.01
N VAL A 39 15.54 23.62 -5.89
CA VAL A 39 15.12 22.82 -4.73
C VAL A 39 16.07 23.11 -3.58
N THR A 40 15.51 23.37 -2.39
CA THR A 40 16.27 23.76 -1.19
C THR A 40 16.07 22.76 -0.04
N ALA A 41 16.97 22.84 0.94
CA ALA A 41 16.85 22.10 2.19
C ALA A 41 15.56 22.45 2.97
N ARG A 42 15.09 23.71 2.86
CA ARG A 42 13.81 24.14 3.44
C ARG A 42 12.62 23.38 2.86
N ASP A 43 12.64 23.13 1.54
CA ASP A 43 11.61 22.33 0.87
C ASP A 43 11.58 20.90 1.41
N CYS A 44 12.76 20.30 1.57
CA CYS A 44 12.90 18.95 2.10
C CYS A 44 12.36 18.85 3.54
N VAL A 45 12.74 19.74 4.43
CA VAL A 45 12.28 19.75 5.83
C VAL A 45 10.77 19.94 5.93
N ALA A 46 10.21 20.88 5.14
CA ALA A 46 8.77 21.09 5.10
C ALA A 46 8.01 19.84 4.59
N SER A 47 8.54 19.18 3.57
CA SER A 47 7.98 17.96 3.00
C SER A 47 8.01 16.80 4.00
N LEU A 48 9.10 16.60 4.71
CA LEU A 48 9.25 15.60 5.77
C LEU A 48 8.21 15.81 6.88
N ARG A 49 8.02 17.06 7.32
CA ARG A 49 7.04 17.42 8.35
C ARG A 49 5.59 17.17 7.90
N ARG A 50 5.28 17.37 6.62
CA ARG A 50 3.98 17.04 6.05
C ARG A 50 3.79 15.52 5.93
N TRP A 51 4.77 14.81 5.37
CA TRP A 51 4.72 13.37 5.16
C TRP A 51 4.49 12.58 6.45
N GLN A 52 5.19 12.94 7.53
CA GLN A 52 5.08 12.23 8.80
C GLN A 52 3.66 12.26 9.41
N VAL A 53 2.81 13.22 9.03
CA VAL A 53 1.41 13.28 9.51
C VAL A 53 0.53 12.22 8.85
N LYS A 54 0.86 11.80 7.64
CA LYS A 54 0.05 10.90 6.80
C LYS A 54 0.59 9.48 6.68
N ASP A 55 1.87 9.28 6.92
CA ASP A 55 2.55 8.01 6.70
C ASP A 55 2.92 7.32 8.01
N GLY A 56 2.66 5.99 8.10
CA GLY A 56 2.95 5.22 9.30
C GLY A 56 4.44 5.16 9.65
N ALA A 57 5.30 4.96 8.65
CA ALA A 57 6.75 4.96 8.86
C ALA A 57 7.26 6.37 9.20
N GLY A 58 6.69 7.41 8.57
CA GLY A 58 6.97 8.79 8.89
C GLY A 58 6.60 9.14 10.33
N THR A 59 5.41 8.80 10.78
CA THR A 59 4.96 9.00 12.17
C THR A 59 5.87 8.27 13.16
N HIS A 60 6.23 7.02 12.85
CA HIS A 60 7.12 6.22 13.70
C HIS A 60 8.54 6.78 13.78
N LEU A 61 9.08 7.27 12.65
CA LEU A 61 10.37 7.97 12.62
C LEU A 61 10.31 9.27 13.44
N PHE A 62 9.33 10.12 13.19
CA PHE A 62 9.23 11.45 13.79
C PHE A 62 8.92 11.44 15.30
N ALA A 63 8.37 10.36 15.84
CA ALA A 63 8.29 10.16 17.29
C ALA A 63 9.68 10.16 17.93
N ARG A 64 10.72 9.78 17.19
CA ARG A 64 12.12 9.71 17.61
C ARG A 64 12.96 10.93 17.20
N VAL A 65 12.42 11.78 16.32
CA VAL A 65 13.11 13.00 15.90
C VAL A 65 13.04 14.05 17.01
N ALA A 66 14.19 14.60 17.36
CA ALA A 66 14.30 15.74 18.27
C ALA A 66 14.20 17.06 17.51
N ASP A 67 14.87 17.15 16.33
CA ASP A 67 14.87 18.37 15.50
C ASP A 67 15.20 18.05 14.04
N THR A 68 14.84 19.00 13.15
CA THR A 68 15.16 18.97 11.72
C THR A 68 15.70 20.32 11.25
N PRO A 69 16.91 20.72 11.67
CA PRO A 69 17.45 22.03 11.32
C PRO A 69 17.87 22.12 9.85
N VAL A 70 17.54 23.24 9.22
CA VAL A 70 18.13 23.68 7.96
C VAL A 70 19.48 24.31 8.29
N VAL A 71 20.56 23.78 7.73
CA VAL A 71 21.93 24.27 7.96
C VAL A 71 22.26 25.39 6.98
N ASP A 72 21.95 25.17 5.71
CA ASP A 72 22.10 26.12 4.61
C ASP A 72 21.09 25.80 3.49
N GLU A 73 21.20 26.43 2.33
CA GLU A 73 20.27 26.23 1.22
C GLU A 73 20.18 24.78 0.70
N LYS A 74 21.25 23.99 0.86
CA LYS A 74 21.35 22.62 0.34
C LYS A 74 21.47 21.57 1.42
N THR A 75 21.70 21.96 2.68
CA THR A 75 22.02 21.05 3.77
C THR A 75 20.98 21.12 4.87
N PHE A 76 20.46 19.98 5.26
CA PHE A 76 19.61 19.84 6.45
C PHE A 76 20.03 18.64 7.28
N ARG A 77 19.57 18.60 8.52
CA ARG A 77 19.81 17.47 9.43
C ARG A 77 18.49 16.88 9.92
N ILE A 78 18.56 15.60 10.26
CA ILE A 78 17.57 14.93 11.12
C ILE A 78 18.31 14.54 12.39
N VAL A 79 17.92 15.13 13.52
CA VAL A 79 18.50 14.86 14.83
C VAL A 79 17.54 13.98 15.60
N LEU A 80 18.02 12.83 16.10
CA LEU A 80 17.24 11.84 16.82
C LEU A 80 17.47 11.95 18.34
N LYS A 81 16.44 11.66 19.12
CA LYS A 81 16.50 11.49 20.59
C LYS A 81 17.35 10.28 20.97
N GLU A 82 17.23 9.22 20.18
CA GLU A 82 17.91 7.93 20.33
C GLU A 82 18.28 7.36 18.96
N PRO A 83 19.29 6.47 18.83
CA PRO A 83 19.61 5.84 17.55
C PRO A 83 18.42 5.08 16.96
N TYR A 84 18.20 5.24 15.65
CA TYR A 84 17.13 4.55 14.93
C TYR A 84 17.65 3.95 13.62
N GLY A 85 17.71 2.63 13.56
CA GLY A 85 18.31 1.89 12.45
C GLY A 85 17.56 1.94 11.13
N LEU A 86 16.29 2.37 11.12
CA LEU A 86 15.43 2.38 9.92
C LEU A 86 15.21 3.77 9.31
N LEU A 87 16.00 4.78 9.70
CA LEU A 87 15.79 6.14 9.21
C LEU A 87 15.89 6.20 7.67
N ILE A 88 16.95 5.63 7.11
CA ILE A 88 17.19 5.66 5.66
C ILE A 88 16.12 4.83 4.93
N GLU A 89 15.78 3.64 5.44
CA GLU A 89 14.72 2.78 4.89
C GLU A 89 13.35 3.47 4.92
N ALA A 90 13.03 4.21 5.98
CA ALA A 90 11.78 4.97 6.07
C ALA A 90 11.70 6.07 5.01
N LEU A 91 12.80 6.82 4.80
CA LEU A 91 12.88 7.84 3.76
C LEU A 91 12.85 7.26 2.34
N ALA A 92 13.38 6.05 2.15
CA ALA A 92 13.45 5.34 0.86
C ALA A 92 12.22 4.47 0.58
N LYS A 93 11.22 4.47 1.45
CA LYS A 93 9.99 3.68 1.29
C LYS A 93 9.30 4.00 -0.03
N THR A 94 8.95 2.96 -0.80
CA THR A 94 8.29 3.08 -2.11
C THR A 94 6.78 2.96 -2.05
N SER A 95 6.24 2.39 -0.97
CA SER A 95 4.79 2.27 -0.78
C SER A 95 4.15 3.61 -0.40
N THR A 96 2.93 3.85 -0.88
CA THR A 96 2.17 5.09 -0.58
C THR A 96 1.79 5.19 0.91
N PRO A 97 1.77 6.43 1.47
CA PRO A 97 2.30 7.69 0.92
C PRO A 97 3.83 7.71 0.87
N VAL A 98 4.38 8.00 -0.32
CA VAL A 98 5.83 8.13 -0.51
C VAL A 98 6.30 9.50 0.00
N CYS A 99 7.53 9.56 0.52
CA CYS A 99 8.16 10.80 0.96
C CYS A 99 8.62 11.67 -0.21
N PHE A 100 7.68 12.13 -1.04
CA PHE A 100 7.97 13.05 -2.15
C PHE A 100 8.25 14.46 -1.63
N MET A 101 9.30 15.08 -2.19
CA MET A 101 9.61 16.46 -1.89
C MET A 101 8.66 17.41 -2.63
N MET A 102 8.24 18.46 -1.93
CA MET A 102 7.33 19.51 -2.37
C MET A 102 7.94 20.88 -2.09
N LYS A 103 7.56 21.91 -2.84
CA LYS A 103 7.93 23.29 -2.48
C LYS A 103 7.44 23.61 -1.07
N ALA A 104 8.26 24.32 -0.30
CA ALA A 104 8.01 24.58 1.12
C ALA A 104 6.65 25.24 1.38
N GLU A 105 6.23 26.18 0.53
CA GLU A 105 4.95 26.87 0.64
C GLU A 105 3.75 25.93 0.40
N ILE A 106 3.91 24.89 -0.45
CA ILE A 106 2.88 23.88 -0.70
C ILE A 106 2.88 22.88 0.46
N ALA A 107 4.07 22.42 0.88
CA ALA A 107 4.20 21.47 1.99
C ALA A 107 3.70 22.01 3.33
N ALA A 108 3.76 23.34 3.53
CA ALA A 108 3.30 24.01 4.75
C ALA A 108 1.77 24.15 4.86
N THR A 109 1.01 23.85 3.80
CA THR A 109 -0.45 23.83 3.88
C THR A 109 -0.93 22.69 4.77
N ASP A 110 -2.17 22.78 5.30
CA ASP A 110 -2.73 21.72 6.13
C ASP A 110 -2.64 20.35 5.43
N PRO A 111 -2.03 19.34 6.06
CA PRO A 111 -1.91 18.00 5.48
C PRO A 111 -3.25 17.34 5.12
N ASN A 112 -4.35 17.78 5.68
CA ASN A 112 -5.70 17.27 5.37
C ASN A 112 -6.35 18.00 4.19
N THR A 113 -5.79 19.12 3.78
CA THR A 113 -6.27 19.89 2.61
C THR A 113 -5.65 19.34 1.34
N GLN A 114 -6.49 19.11 0.32
CA GLN A 114 -6.04 18.65 -0.99
C GLN A 114 -5.15 19.70 -1.66
N ILE A 115 -4.03 19.22 -2.23
CA ILE A 115 -3.11 20.06 -2.99
C ILE A 115 -3.72 20.36 -4.37
N THR A 116 -3.67 21.62 -4.76
CA THR A 116 -4.19 22.09 -6.06
C THR A 116 -3.09 22.52 -7.03
N LYS A 117 -1.84 22.69 -6.56
CA LYS A 117 -0.69 23.04 -7.39
C LYS A 117 0.22 21.85 -7.59
N HIS A 118 0.38 21.39 -8.82
CA HIS A 118 1.12 20.19 -9.17
C HIS A 118 2.54 20.53 -9.68
N ILE A 119 3.38 21.09 -8.78
CA ILE A 119 4.77 21.46 -9.09
C ILE A 119 5.70 20.41 -8.50
N GLY A 120 6.30 19.59 -9.35
CA GLY A 120 7.29 18.58 -8.97
C GLY A 120 8.71 19.01 -9.34
N SER A 121 9.68 18.11 -9.12
CA SER A 121 11.09 18.24 -9.50
C SER A 121 11.60 17.03 -10.30
N GLY A 122 10.67 16.23 -10.81
CA GLY A 122 10.96 14.98 -11.51
C GLY A 122 11.26 15.14 -13.00
N PRO A 123 11.52 13.98 -13.68
CA PRO A 123 11.90 13.96 -15.10
C PRO A 123 10.74 14.24 -16.06
N PHE A 124 9.49 14.25 -15.57
CA PHE A 124 8.30 14.63 -16.33
C PHE A 124 7.58 15.80 -15.66
N LYS A 125 6.99 16.68 -16.46
CA LYS A 125 6.13 17.80 -16.04
C LYS A 125 4.67 17.47 -16.32
N PHE A 126 3.79 17.77 -15.38
CA PHE A 126 2.34 17.70 -15.58
C PHE A 126 1.87 18.82 -16.51
N VAL A 127 1.04 18.49 -17.51
CA VAL A 127 0.48 19.44 -18.49
C VAL A 127 -0.95 19.79 -18.06
N GLU A 128 -1.06 20.82 -17.20
CA GLU A 128 -2.35 21.23 -16.62
C GLU A 128 -3.39 21.63 -17.67
N ALA A 129 -2.98 22.28 -18.77
CA ALA A 129 -3.86 22.71 -19.85
C ALA A 129 -4.57 21.54 -20.58
N GLU A 130 -3.99 20.34 -20.54
CA GLU A 130 -4.55 19.14 -21.16
C GLU A 130 -5.19 18.19 -20.14
N TYR A 131 -5.19 18.55 -18.87
CA TYR A 131 -5.82 17.75 -17.83
C TYR A 131 -7.35 17.79 -17.97
N ARG A 132 -7.97 16.62 -18.02
CA ARG A 132 -9.42 16.43 -18.04
C ARG A 132 -9.77 15.41 -16.95
N PRO A 133 -10.26 15.85 -15.78
CA PRO A 133 -10.60 14.97 -14.66
C PRO A 133 -11.48 13.80 -15.11
N GLY A 134 -11.08 12.58 -14.74
CA GLY A 134 -11.79 11.36 -15.09
C GLY A 134 -11.67 10.89 -16.55
N SER A 135 -10.89 11.59 -17.39
CA SER A 135 -10.72 11.27 -18.80
C SER A 135 -9.26 11.23 -19.24
N ARG A 136 -8.48 12.27 -18.95
CA ARG A 136 -7.13 12.37 -19.50
C ARG A 136 -6.16 13.04 -18.55
N VAL A 137 -4.93 12.47 -18.45
CA VAL A 137 -3.79 13.08 -17.76
C VAL A 137 -2.59 13.06 -18.69
N VAL A 138 -1.89 14.16 -18.80
CA VAL A 138 -0.74 14.33 -19.69
C VAL A 138 0.49 14.78 -18.96
N TYR A 139 1.60 14.14 -19.26
CA TYR A 139 2.93 14.52 -18.81
C TYR A 139 3.86 14.70 -20.00
N GLU A 140 4.74 15.68 -19.93
CA GLU A 140 5.78 15.91 -20.93
C GLU A 140 7.18 15.81 -20.32
N ARG A 141 8.18 15.55 -21.14
CA ARG A 141 9.58 15.53 -20.73
C ARG A 141 9.98 16.85 -20.08
N ASN A 142 10.65 16.78 -18.93
CA ASN A 142 11.29 17.94 -18.32
C ASN A 142 12.72 18.11 -18.87
N PRO A 143 12.98 19.09 -19.76
CA PRO A 143 14.30 19.29 -20.34
C PRO A 143 15.36 19.77 -19.33
N ASP A 144 14.91 20.39 -18.21
CA ASP A 144 15.80 20.90 -17.16
C ASP A 144 16.14 19.86 -16.09
N TYR A 145 15.58 18.64 -16.20
CA TYR A 145 15.89 17.58 -15.25
C TYR A 145 17.31 17.04 -15.44
N VAL A 146 18.09 17.09 -14.38
CA VAL A 146 19.46 16.54 -14.36
C VAL A 146 19.40 15.12 -13.76
N PRO A 147 19.51 14.04 -14.55
CA PRO A 147 19.56 12.67 -14.03
C PRO A 147 20.85 12.42 -13.25
N ARG A 148 20.85 11.42 -12.38
CA ARG A 148 22.08 10.88 -11.80
C ARG A 148 22.93 10.22 -12.88
N SER A 149 24.23 10.11 -12.62
CA SER A 149 25.17 9.47 -13.54
C SER A 149 25.13 7.95 -13.48
N GLU A 150 24.74 7.39 -12.32
CA GLU A 150 24.68 5.95 -12.11
C GLU A 150 23.60 5.31 -12.98
N PRO A 151 23.80 4.05 -13.43
CA PRO A 151 22.78 3.32 -14.18
C PRO A 151 21.45 3.24 -13.43
N ALA A 152 20.35 3.26 -14.17
CA ALA A 152 19.02 3.04 -13.59
C ALA A 152 18.91 1.59 -13.04
N THR A 153 18.36 1.46 -11.83
CA THR A 153 18.09 0.17 -11.19
C THR A 153 16.84 0.28 -10.33
N GLY A 154 15.78 -0.40 -10.73
CA GLY A 154 14.44 -0.17 -10.15
C GLY A 154 14.04 1.31 -10.31
N ILE A 155 13.70 1.97 -9.22
CA ILE A 155 13.36 3.41 -9.20
C ILE A 155 14.55 4.31 -8.82
N ALA A 156 15.75 3.75 -8.65
CA ALA A 156 16.98 4.46 -8.30
C ALA A 156 17.88 4.70 -9.53
N GLY A 157 18.94 5.48 -9.32
CA GLY A 157 19.93 5.82 -10.36
C GLY A 157 19.46 6.88 -11.35
N GLY A 158 19.98 6.83 -12.56
CA GLY A 158 19.73 7.83 -13.59
C GLY A 158 18.37 7.67 -14.26
N LYS A 159 17.44 8.56 -13.93
CA LYS A 159 16.10 8.61 -14.53
C LYS A 159 16.14 9.37 -15.86
N ARG A 160 16.57 8.69 -16.92
CA ARG A 160 16.71 9.27 -18.25
C ARG A 160 15.40 9.12 -19.03
N VAL A 161 14.81 10.22 -19.46
CA VAL A 161 13.57 10.24 -20.24
C VAL A 161 13.90 10.14 -21.73
N LEU A 162 13.33 9.11 -22.38
CA LEU A 162 13.45 8.87 -23.82
C LEU A 162 12.15 9.20 -24.57
N LEU A 163 11.03 9.28 -23.84
CA LEU A 163 9.72 9.68 -24.38
C LEU A 163 9.54 11.18 -24.34
N ASP A 164 8.87 11.78 -25.32
CA ASP A 164 8.50 13.18 -25.29
C ASP A 164 7.32 13.43 -24.36
N ARG A 165 6.33 12.52 -24.38
CA ARG A 165 5.08 12.62 -23.62
C ARG A 165 4.61 11.26 -23.12
N VAL A 166 3.91 11.25 -21.99
CA VAL A 166 3.13 10.13 -21.47
C VAL A 166 1.70 10.60 -21.30
N ILE A 167 0.77 9.92 -21.97
CA ILE A 167 -0.65 10.27 -21.98
C ILE A 167 -1.41 9.12 -21.32
N TRP A 168 -2.16 9.42 -20.28
CA TRP A 168 -3.08 8.49 -19.65
C TRP A 168 -4.50 8.81 -20.09
N ASP A 169 -5.04 7.95 -20.95
CA ASP A 169 -6.44 8.01 -21.37
C ASP A 169 -7.24 7.04 -20.48
N ILE A 170 -8.18 7.58 -19.72
CA ILE A 170 -9.03 6.80 -18.80
C ILE A 170 -10.22 6.28 -19.60
N MET A 171 -10.22 4.98 -19.86
CA MET A 171 -11.28 4.28 -20.57
C MET A 171 -12.13 3.49 -19.56
N PRO A 172 -13.40 3.89 -19.30
CA PRO A 172 -14.24 3.21 -18.31
C PRO A 172 -14.59 1.76 -18.70
N ASP A 173 -14.70 1.48 -19.99
CA ASP A 173 -14.98 0.14 -20.50
C ASP A 173 -13.68 -0.62 -20.80
N ALA A 174 -13.48 -1.72 -20.07
CA ALA A 174 -12.27 -2.52 -20.17
C ALA A 174 -12.12 -3.26 -21.51
N GLN A 175 -13.24 -3.62 -22.17
CA GLN A 175 -13.20 -4.26 -23.49
C GLN A 175 -12.76 -3.25 -24.56
N THR A 176 -13.21 -2.01 -24.45
CA THR A 176 -12.76 -0.90 -25.32
C THR A 176 -11.26 -0.66 -25.12
N ALA A 177 -10.77 -0.63 -23.88
CA ALA A 177 -9.34 -0.47 -23.58
C ALA A 177 -8.50 -1.63 -24.16
N ALA A 178 -8.98 -2.87 -24.03
CA ALA A 178 -8.31 -4.04 -24.61
C ALA A 178 -8.27 -3.98 -26.14
N SER A 179 -9.37 -3.57 -26.79
CA SER A 179 -9.43 -3.40 -28.24
C SER A 179 -8.50 -2.30 -28.73
N ALA A 180 -8.42 -1.17 -28.03
CA ALA A 180 -7.49 -0.08 -28.34
C ALA A 180 -6.02 -0.53 -28.24
N LEU A 181 -5.67 -1.37 -27.24
CA LEU A 181 -4.31 -1.95 -27.13
C LEU A 181 -4.03 -2.90 -28.30
N GLN A 182 -4.98 -3.77 -28.67
CA GLN A 182 -4.82 -4.70 -29.77
C GLN A 182 -4.68 -3.96 -31.12
N ALA A 183 -5.45 -2.91 -31.35
CA ALA A 183 -5.36 -2.05 -32.53
C ALA A 183 -4.08 -1.18 -32.53
N GLY A 184 -3.39 -1.04 -31.39
CA GLY A 184 -2.22 -0.19 -31.25
C GLY A 184 -2.53 1.31 -31.15
N GLU A 185 -3.76 1.66 -30.77
CA GLU A 185 -4.17 3.03 -30.45
C GLU A 185 -3.60 3.48 -29.11
N VAL A 186 -3.41 2.53 -28.18
CA VAL A 186 -2.66 2.72 -26.93
C VAL A 186 -1.52 1.72 -26.86
N ASP A 187 -0.47 2.05 -26.11
CA ASP A 187 0.72 1.23 -26.01
C ASP A 187 0.76 0.38 -24.72
N PHE A 188 -0.03 0.74 -23.70
CA PHE A 188 0.00 0.11 -22.37
C PHE A 188 -1.40 0.11 -21.72
N PHE A 189 -1.78 -1.03 -21.13
CA PHE A 189 -3.00 -1.20 -20.35
C PHE A 189 -2.61 -1.66 -18.94
N GLU A 190 -2.74 -0.75 -17.96
CA GLU A 190 -2.17 -0.91 -16.61
C GLU A 190 -2.86 -2.00 -15.79
N VAL A 191 -4.18 -2.10 -15.85
CA VAL A 191 -4.98 -3.02 -15.02
C VAL A 191 -6.02 -3.73 -15.88
N PRO A 192 -5.63 -4.60 -16.81
CA PRO A 192 -6.59 -5.40 -17.57
C PRO A 192 -7.32 -6.38 -16.65
N PRO A 193 -8.65 -6.53 -16.77
CA PRO A 193 -9.38 -7.60 -16.11
C PRO A 193 -8.82 -8.97 -16.47
N ILE A 194 -8.80 -9.87 -15.48
CA ILE A 194 -8.20 -11.22 -15.63
C ILE A 194 -8.85 -12.01 -16.75
N GLU A 195 -10.17 -11.85 -16.96
CA GLU A 195 -10.93 -12.52 -18.02
C GLU A 195 -10.52 -12.09 -19.44
N LEU A 196 -9.91 -10.91 -19.62
CA LEU A 196 -9.44 -10.43 -20.92
C LEU A 196 -8.00 -10.86 -21.23
N LEU A 197 -7.25 -11.36 -20.26
CA LEU A 197 -5.83 -11.72 -20.43
C LEU A 197 -5.59 -12.79 -21.49
N PRO A 198 -6.41 -13.87 -21.63
CA PRO A 198 -6.21 -14.84 -22.69
C PRO A 198 -6.29 -14.21 -24.10
N ALA A 199 -7.24 -13.34 -24.33
CA ALA A 199 -7.38 -12.63 -25.61
C ALA A 199 -6.23 -11.66 -25.86
N LEU A 200 -5.79 -10.94 -24.83
CA LEU A 200 -4.64 -10.03 -24.91
C LEU A 200 -3.34 -10.78 -25.16
N SER A 201 -3.12 -11.90 -24.46
CA SER A 201 -1.91 -12.73 -24.64
C SER A 201 -1.80 -13.36 -26.02
N SER A 202 -2.94 -13.59 -26.71
CA SER A 202 -2.99 -14.15 -28.05
C SER A 202 -2.86 -13.09 -29.14
N ALA A 203 -2.97 -11.81 -28.80
CA ALA A 203 -2.93 -10.72 -29.77
C ALA A 203 -1.49 -10.46 -30.27
N PRO A 204 -1.27 -10.33 -31.59
CA PRO A 204 0.05 -10.04 -32.13
C PRO A 204 0.67 -8.77 -31.54
N GLY A 205 1.94 -8.87 -31.12
CA GLY A 205 2.69 -7.75 -30.55
C GLY A 205 2.35 -7.38 -29.13
N VAL A 206 1.30 -7.97 -28.51
CA VAL A 206 0.93 -7.72 -27.10
C VAL A 206 1.67 -8.69 -26.18
N LYS A 207 2.18 -8.17 -25.07
CA LYS A 207 2.72 -8.93 -23.93
C LYS A 207 1.87 -8.73 -22.70
N VAL A 208 1.74 -9.78 -21.89
CA VAL A 208 1.05 -9.76 -20.59
C VAL A 208 2.07 -10.22 -19.54
N GLU A 209 2.35 -9.36 -18.56
CA GLU A 209 3.39 -9.62 -17.56
C GLU A 209 2.98 -9.10 -16.18
N VAL A 210 3.42 -9.78 -15.12
CA VAL A 210 3.26 -9.32 -13.73
C VAL A 210 4.47 -8.48 -13.34
N PHE A 211 4.28 -7.17 -13.22
CA PHE A 211 5.34 -6.24 -12.82
C PHE A 211 5.48 -6.17 -11.30
N ASN A 212 4.37 -6.15 -10.59
CA ASN A 212 4.35 -6.17 -9.12
C ASN A 212 4.15 -7.60 -8.59
N LYS A 213 5.25 -8.29 -8.30
CA LYS A 213 5.24 -9.67 -7.78
C LYS A 213 4.72 -9.77 -6.35
N PHE A 214 4.76 -8.69 -5.56
CA PHE A 214 4.18 -8.66 -4.23
C PHE A 214 2.67 -8.44 -4.26
N GLY A 215 2.16 -7.86 -5.33
CA GLY A 215 0.73 -7.67 -5.55
C GLY A 215 0.03 -6.89 -4.44
N ASN A 216 -1.14 -7.39 -4.08
CA ASN A 216 -2.00 -6.83 -3.05
C ASN A 216 -2.32 -7.88 -2.00
N VAL A 217 -2.39 -7.48 -0.73
CA VAL A 217 -2.80 -8.32 0.40
C VAL A 217 -4.12 -7.79 0.94
N GLY A 218 -5.16 -8.62 0.85
CA GLY A 218 -6.49 -8.28 1.33
C GLY A 218 -6.64 -8.52 2.81
N TYR A 219 -7.39 -7.65 3.47
CA TYR A 219 -7.75 -7.83 4.88
C TYR A 219 -9.15 -7.31 5.18
N CYS A 220 -9.88 -8.10 5.95
CA CYS A 220 -11.17 -7.78 6.51
C CYS A 220 -10.96 -7.17 7.89
N ARG A 221 -11.32 -5.89 8.05
CA ARG A 221 -11.18 -5.15 9.30
C ARG A 221 -12.41 -5.35 10.16
N LEU A 222 -12.18 -5.75 11.40
CA LEU A 222 -13.18 -5.84 12.44
C LEU A 222 -13.12 -4.58 13.31
N ASN A 223 -14.26 -4.07 13.75
CA ASN A 223 -14.32 -2.93 14.66
C ASN A 223 -14.18 -3.44 16.10
N HIS A 224 -13.00 -3.26 16.70
CA HIS A 224 -12.69 -3.70 18.06
C HIS A 224 -13.35 -2.84 19.16
N LEU A 225 -13.93 -1.69 18.84
CA LEU A 225 -14.56 -0.81 19.85
C LEU A 225 -15.92 -1.32 20.31
N HIS A 226 -16.64 -2.07 19.48
CA HIS A 226 -18.04 -2.41 19.71
C HIS A 226 -18.32 -3.91 19.59
N PRO A 227 -19.37 -4.42 20.28
CA PRO A 227 -19.87 -5.78 20.08
C PRO A 227 -20.24 -6.05 18.60
N PRO A 228 -20.07 -7.29 18.12
CA PRO A 228 -19.51 -8.42 18.86
C PRO A 228 -17.98 -8.48 18.84
N PHE A 229 -17.30 -7.63 18.05
CA PHE A 229 -15.86 -7.78 17.78
C PHE A 229 -14.92 -7.14 18.82
N ASN A 230 -15.43 -6.50 19.85
CA ASN A 230 -14.67 -6.24 21.07
C ASN A 230 -14.40 -7.54 21.87
N ASN A 231 -15.11 -8.62 21.58
CA ASN A 231 -14.90 -9.97 22.15
C ASN A 231 -13.99 -10.82 21.27
N LEU A 232 -12.95 -11.41 21.86
CA LEU A 232 -11.97 -12.23 21.14
C LEU A 232 -12.56 -13.50 20.54
N ALA A 233 -13.49 -14.19 21.23
CA ALA A 233 -14.09 -15.41 20.72
C ALA A 233 -14.95 -15.12 19.46
N ALA A 234 -15.67 -13.99 19.44
CA ALA A 234 -16.40 -13.54 18.25
C ALA A 234 -15.45 -13.22 17.08
N ARG A 235 -14.30 -12.57 17.34
CA ARG A 235 -13.30 -12.35 16.29
C ARG A 235 -12.72 -13.65 15.75
N LYS A 236 -12.39 -14.62 16.64
CA LYS A 236 -11.90 -15.96 16.24
C LYS A 236 -12.95 -16.73 15.44
N ALA A 237 -14.23 -16.63 15.80
CA ALA A 237 -15.32 -17.21 15.02
C ALA A 237 -15.37 -16.64 13.60
N ALA A 238 -15.28 -15.30 13.46
CA ALA A 238 -15.25 -14.66 12.15
C ALA A 238 -13.99 -15.04 11.35
N GLN A 239 -12.82 -15.14 11.99
CA GLN A 239 -11.56 -15.53 11.35
C GLN A 239 -11.64 -16.94 10.75
N LEU A 240 -12.21 -17.91 11.48
CA LEU A 240 -12.40 -19.26 10.97
C LEU A 240 -13.51 -19.38 9.93
N ALA A 241 -14.52 -18.51 9.97
CA ALA A 241 -15.59 -18.49 8.98
C ALA A 241 -15.10 -18.05 7.60
N VAL A 242 -14.21 -17.05 7.53
CA VAL A 242 -13.78 -16.41 6.28
C VAL A 242 -12.85 -17.34 5.48
N SER A 243 -13.25 -17.68 4.24
CA SER A 243 -12.48 -18.51 3.31
C SER A 243 -11.66 -17.63 2.36
N GLN A 244 -10.33 -17.66 2.49
CA GLN A 244 -9.43 -16.97 1.57
C GLN A 244 -9.60 -17.49 0.13
N GLU A 245 -9.68 -18.82 -0.05
CA GLU A 245 -9.79 -19.45 -1.36
C GLU A 245 -11.08 -19.04 -2.09
N ASP A 246 -12.24 -19.05 -1.38
CA ASP A 246 -13.51 -18.67 -2.00
C ASP A 246 -13.54 -17.18 -2.37
N ILE A 247 -12.94 -16.34 -1.52
CA ILE A 247 -12.78 -14.91 -1.79
C ILE A 247 -11.94 -14.69 -3.06
N GLN A 248 -10.75 -15.31 -3.11
CA GLN A 248 -9.86 -15.12 -4.24
C GLN A 248 -10.44 -15.67 -5.55
N ARG A 249 -11.14 -16.80 -5.47
CA ARG A 249 -11.85 -17.35 -6.63
C ARG A 249 -12.95 -16.42 -7.13
N ALA A 250 -13.70 -15.79 -6.23
CA ALA A 250 -14.77 -14.86 -6.60
C ALA A 250 -14.26 -13.51 -7.09
N ALA A 251 -13.17 -13.00 -6.50
CA ALA A 251 -12.67 -11.65 -6.75
C ALA A 251 -11.62 -11.58 -7.87
N VAL A 252 -10.81 -12.64 -8.04
CA VAL A 252 -9.71 -12.72 -9.02
C VAL A 252 -9.98 -13.78 -10.09
N GLY A 253 -10.56 -14.93 -9.71
CA GLY A 253 -10.99 -15.98 -10.62
C GLY A 253 -9.87 -16.95 -11.02
N ASN A 254 -8.75 -16.48 -11.56
CA ASN A 254 -7.67 -17.33 -12.07
C ASN A 254 -6.63 -17.64 -10.99
N PRO A 255 -6.42 -18.94 -10.62
CA PRO A 255 -5.48 -19.35 -9.58
C PRO A 255 -4.00 -18.97 -9.84
N SER A 256 -3.63 -18.67 -11.08
CA SER A 256 -2.27 -18.22 -11.41
C SER A 256 -1.96 -16.81 -10.88
N TYR A 257 -2.97 -16.05 -10.47
CA TYR A 257 -2.83 -14.67 -10.04
C TYR A 257 -3.19 -14.43 -8.58
N TYR A 258 -3.48 -15.48 -7.81
CA TYR A 258 -3.71 -15.35 -6.37
C TYR A 258 -3.11 -16.52 -5.57
N GLN A 259 -3.01 -16.31 -4.27
CA GLN A 259 -2.65 -17.36 -3.31
C GLN A 259 -3.30 -17.11 -1.95
N THR A 260 -3.49 -18.19 -1.19
CA THR A 260 -3.79 -18.10 0.24
C THR A 260 -2.48 -17.82 1.00
N CYS A 261 -2.58 -17.13 2.13
CA CYS A 261 -1.42 -16.73 2.91
C CYS A 261 -1.77 -16.72 4.40
N GLY A 262 -1.00 -17.44 5.21
CA GLY A 262 -1.15 -17.53 6.67
C GLY A 262 -0.40 -16.46 7.43
N SER A 263 0.03 -15.39 6.75
CA SER A 263 0.78 -14.30 7.35
C SER A 263 0.00 -13.00 7.34
N HIS A 264 0.20 -12.17 8.36
CA HIS A 264 -0.19 -10.76 8.32
C HIS A 264 0.68 -9.93 7.38
N PHE A 265 1.84 -10.46 7.03
CA PHE A 265 2.82 -9.84 6.13
C PHE A 265 2.80 -10.56 4.78
N THR A 266 3.18 -9.85 3.72
CA THR A 266 3.11 -10.37 2.35
C THR A 266 3.88 -11.68 2.20
N CYS A 267 3.20 -12.77 1.88
CA CYS A 267 3.81 -14.05 1.56
C CYS A 267 4.75 -13.91 0.35
N GLY A 268 5.93 -14.54 0.43
CA GLY A 268 7.00 -14.39 -0.56
C GLY A 268 7.92 -13.19 -0.32
N SER A 269 7.59 -12.30 0.64
CA SER A 269 8.52 -11.27 1.11
C SER A 269 9.43 -11.80 2.23
N PRO A 270 10.56 -11.13 2.53
CA PRO A 270 11.42 -11.52 3.64
C PRO A 270 10.74 -11.57 5.00
N MET A 271 9.60 -10.87 5.18
CA MET A 271 8.80 -10.86 6.40
C MET A 271 7.54 -11.74 6.33
N GLY A 272 7.30 -12.41 5.21
CA GLY A 272 6.11 -13.26 4.99
C GLY A 272 6.20 -14.59 5.72
N MET A 273 6.33 -14.55 7.05
CA MET A 273 6.39 -15.73 7.91
C MET A 273 5.00 -16.20 8.29
N GLU A 274 4.73 -17.51 8.15
CA GLU A 274 3.42 -18.09 8.43
C GLU A 274 3.33 -18.79 9.82
N ASP A 275 4.25 -18.46 10.72
CA ASP A 275 4.24 -18.98 12.09
C ASP A 275 2.93 -18.63 12.82
N GLY A 276 2.26 -19.62 13.37
CA GLY A 276 0.97 -19.48 14.03
C GLY A 276 -0.23 -19.66 13.10
N SER A 277 -0.01 -19.83 11.78
CA SER A 277 -1.10 -19.99 10.81
C SER A 277 -1.87 -21.31 10.91
N GLU A 278 -1.37 -22.28 11.64
CA GLU A 278 -2.04 -23.55 11.89
C GLU A 278 -3.44 -23.37 12.50
N VAL A 279 -3.62 -22.34 13.35
CA VAL A 279 -4.93 -22.04 13.95
C VAL A 279 -5.96 -21.51 12.96
N LEU A 280 -5.52 -21.01 11.80
CA LEU A 280 -6.40 -20.56 10.71
C LEU A 280 -7.05 -21.71 9.95
N MET A 281 -6.50 -22.92 10.13
CA MET A 281 -7.00 -24.14 9.49
C MET A 281 -7.16 -23.99 7.95
N LEU A 282 -6.26 -23.26 7.26
CA LEU A 282 -6.43 -22.91 5.85
C LEU A 282 -6.59 -24.12 4.93
N LYS A 283 -5.97 -25.26 5.29
CA LYS A 283 -6.04 -26.52 4.53
C LYS A 283 -7.16 -27.45 4.98
N ALA A 284 -7.88 -27.11 6.05
CA ALA A 284 -8.96 -27.95 6.56
C ALA A 284 -10.24 -27.76 5.73
N PRO A 285 -11.10 -28.80 5.65
CA PRO A 285 -12.41 -28.68 5.03
C PRO A 285 -13.22 -27.55 5.65
N MET A 286 -13.90 -26.77 4.83
CA MET A 286 -14.66 -25.59 5.28
C MET A 286 -15.73 -25.95 6.34
N ALA A 287 -16.36 -27.15 6.22
CA ALA A 287 -17.31 -27.64 7.20
C ALA A 287 -16.69 -27.75 8.62
N GLN A 288 -15.45 -28.22 8.75
CA GLN A 288 -14.74 -28.31 10.03
C GLN A 288 -14.44 -26.91 10.60
N ARG A 289 -13.98 -26.00 9.78
CA ARG A 289 -13.74 -24.60 10.18
C ARG A 289 -15.03 -23.94 10.68
N GLN A 290 -16.12 -24.11 9.93
CA GLN A 290 -17.44 -23.57 10.29
C GLN A 290 -18.00 -24.17 11.57
N ALA A 291 -17.80 -25.49 11.83
CA ALA A 291 -18.20 -26.11 13.08
C ALA A 291 -17.50 -25.43 14.26
N ARG A 292 -16.18 -25.30 14.20
CA ARG A 292 -15.40 -24.62 15.25
C ARG A 292 -15.77 -23.13 15.39
N ALA A 293 -16.05 -22.46 14.28
CA ALA A 293 -16.50 -21.06 14.29
C ALA A 293 -17.83 -20.89 15.02
N ARG A 294 -18.79 -21.81 14.83
CA ARG A 294 -20.09 -21.78 15.56
C ARG A 294 -19.92 -21.98 17.06
N GLU A 295 -19.02 -22.87 17.49
CA GLU A 295 -18.69 -23.05 18.91
C GLU A 295 -18.16 -21.77 19.52
N LEU A 296 -17.16 -21.15 18.87
CA LEU A 296 -16.57 -19.88 19.31
C LEU A 296 -17.59 -18.73 19.32
N LEU A 297 -18.50 -18.70 18.37
CA LEU A 297 -19.56 -17.68 18.34
C LEU A 297 -20.52 -17.87 19.53
N LYS A 298 -20.85 -19.10 19.86
CA LYS A 298 -21.65 -19.42 21.07
C LYS A 298 -20.89 -19.04 22.34
N GLU A 299 -19.60 -19.39 22.43
CA GLU A 299 -18.72 -19.02 23.55
C GLU A 299 -18.64 -17.50 23.74
N SER A 300 -18.73 -16.71 22.66
CA SER A 300 -18.67 -15.25 22.70
C SER A 300 -19.89 -14.59 23.36
N GLY A 301 -20.99 -15.33 23.48
CA GLY A 301 -22.26 -14.78 23.95
C GLY A 301 -22.94 -13.81 22.96
N TYR A 302 -22.64 -13.96 21.66
CA TYR A 302 -23.25 -13.11 20.62
C TYR A 302 -24.79 -13.17 20.66
N ASP A 303 -25.43 -12.01 20.74
CA ASP A 303 -26.88 -11.85 21.01
C ASP A 303 -27.75 -11.82 19.74
N GLY A 304 -27.15 -12.06 18.55
CA GLY A 304 -27.88 -12.06 17.28
C GLY A 304 -28.19 -10.67 16.70
N LYS A 305 -27.72 -9.60 17.31
CA LYS A 305 -27.87 -8.25 16.75
C LYS A 305 -27.20 -8.12 15.39
N PRO A 306 -27.75 -7.32 14.47
CA PRO A 306 -27.16 -7.12 13.15
C PRO A 306 -25.72 -6.61 13.24
N ILE A 307 -24.82 -7.24 12.49
CA ILE A 307 -23.48 -6.72 12.23
C ILE A 307 -23.48 -5.96 10.90
N ILE A 308 -23.07 -4.70 10.96
CA ILE A 308 -23.05 -3.81 9.78
C ILE A 308 -21.75 -3.99 9.04
N CYS A 309 -21.83 -4.51 7.82
CA CYS A 309 -20.68 -4.68 6.91
C CYS A 309 -20.71 -3.57 5.85
N LEU A 310 -19.69 -2.71 5.82
CA LEU A 310 -19.54 -1.70 4.77
C LEU A 310 -19.20 -2.39 3.46
N HIS A 311 -20.02 -2.16 2.44
CA HIS A 311 -19.93 -2.87 1.17
C HIS A 311 -19.74 -1.87 0.02
N ALA A 312 -18.52 -1.80 -0.52
CA ALA A 312 -18.18 -0.97 -1.68
C ALA A 312 -18.55 -1.71 -2.97
N THR A 313 -19.58 -1.21 -3.67
CA THR A 313 -20.08 -1.82 -4.92
C THR A 313 -19.39 -1.31 -6.17
N SER A 314 -18.72 -0.16 -6.10
CA SER A 314 -18.09 0.51 -7.25
C SER A 314 -16.74 -0.09 -7.68
N ILE A 315 -16.15 -1.00 -6.87
CA ILE A 315 -14.88 -1.65 -7.17
C ILE A 315 -15.08 -3.16 -7.15
N HIS A 316 -14.84 -3.83 -8.28
CA HIS A 316 -15.13 -5.27 -8.47
C HIS A 316 -14.57 -6.14 -7.36
N VAL A 317 -13.27 -6.06 -7.06
CA VAL A 317 -12.62 -6.87 -6.01
C VAL A 317 -13.26 -6.63 -4.64
N MET A 318 -13.62 -5.38 -4.30
CA MET A 318 -14.28 -5.07 -3.02
C MET A 318 -15.69 -5.61 -2.96
N ASN A 319 -16.44 -5.48 -4.06
CA ASN A 319 -17.80 -5.98 -4.17
C ASN A 319 -17.82 -7.51 -3.97
N GLN A 320 -17.06 -8.25 -4.77
CA GLN A 320 -17.04 -9.71 -4.70
C GLN A 320 -16.54 -10.22 -3.34
N THR A 321 -15.46 -9.65 -2.83
CA THR A 321 -14.89 -10.04 -1.54
C THR A 321 -15.89 -9.86 -0.39
N MET A 322 -16.58 -8.71 -0.31
CA MET A 322 -17.52 -8.47 0.77
C MET A 322 -18.76 -9.38 0.68
N LEU A 323 -19.23 -9.71 -0.51
CA LEU A 323 -20.32 -10.68 -0.69
C LEU A 323 -19.94 -12.05 -0.15
N VAL A 324 -18.73 -12.54 -0.45
CA VAL A 324 -18.24 -13.84 0.07
C VAL A 324 -18.04 -13.77 1.59
N ILE A 325 -17.44 -12.71 2.14
CA ILE A 325 -17.30 -12.52 3.59
C ILE A 325 -18.66 -12.56 4.27
N ALA A 326 -19.63 -11.82 3.76
CA ALA A 326 -20.98 -11.77 4.32
C ALA A 326 -21.64 -13.15 4.33
N GLN A 327 -21.51 -13.91 3.23
CA GLN A 327 -22.03 -15.27 3.13
C GLN A 327 -21.35 -16.21 4.15
N ASN A 328 -20.01 -16.16 4.24
CA ASN A 328 -19.26 -16.99 5.18
C ASN A 328 -19.65 -16.71 6.65
N LEU A 329 -19.83 -15.43 7.01
CA LEU A 329 -20.26 -15.04 8.35
C LEU A 329 -21.70 -15.50 8.65
N ARG A 330 -22.63 -15.40 7.70
CA ARG A 330 -24.01 -15.89 7.86
C ARG A 330 -24.05 -17.40 8.08
N GLN A 331 -23.21 -18.17 7.38
CA GLN A 331 -23.15 -19.63 7.50
C GLN A 331 -22.76 -20.13 8.90
N VAL A 332 -22.09 -19.32 9.68
CA VAL A 332 -21.71 -19.66 11.07
C VAL A 332 -22.61 -19.03 12.12
N GLY A 333 -23.59 -18.20 11.71
CA GLY A 333 -24.63 -17.68 12.61
C GLY A 333 -24.55 -16.18 12.90
N PHE A 334 -23.68 -15.43 12.25
CA PHE A 334 -23.72 -13.96 12.35
C PHE A 334 -24.92 -13.40 11.56
N ASN A 335 -25.62 -12.45 12.14
CA ASN A 335 -26.71 -11.71 11.50
C ASN A 335 -26.13 -10.55 10.68
N VAL A 336 -25.77 -10.79 9.42
CA VAL A 336 -25.06 -9.82 8.59
C VAL A 336 -26.00 -8.91 7.81
N GLN A 337 -25.81 -7.61 7.97
CA GLN A 337 -26.44 -6.56 7.18
C GLN A 337 -25.40 -5.84 6.31
N LEU A 338 -25.59 -5.85 4.98
CA LEU A 338 -24.73 -5.12 4.04
C LEU A 338 -25.18 -3.65 3.95
N ALA A 339 -24.25 -2.73 4.20
CA ALA A 339 -24.41 -1.32 3.95
C ALA A 339 -23.74 -0.98 2.59
N SER A 340 -24.48 -1.29 1.50
CA SER A 340 -24.00 -1.15 0.13
C SER A 340 -23.96 0.29 -0.32
N THR A 341 -22.82 0.74 -0.84
CA THR A 341 -22.60 2.10 -1.35
C THR A 341 -21.35 2.13 -2.25
N ASP A 342 -20.97 3.31 -2.75
CA ASP A 342 -19.70 3.51 -3.45
C ASP A 342 -18.49 3.52 -2.49
N TRP A 343 -17.28 3.39 -3.05
CA TRP A 343 -16.05 3.38 -2.25
C TRP A 343 -15.79 4.69 -1.51
N GLY A 344 -16.13 5.85 -2.09
CA GLY A 344 -15.94 7.16 -1.47
C GLY A 344 -16.75 7.28 -0.17
N ALA A 345 -18.00 6.83 -0.19
CA ALA A 345 -18.86 6.79 0.98
C ALA A 345 -18.36 5.80 2.04
N VAL A 346 -17.83 4.63 1.64
CA VAL A 346 -17.15 3.69 2.55
C VAL A 346 -15.95 4.36 3.22
N VAL A 347 -15.09 5.05 2.45
CA VAL A 347 -13.90 5.76 2.97
C VAL A 347 -14.29 6.79 4.02
N THR A 348 -15.38 7.52 3.81
CA THR A 348 -15.90 8.48 4.78
C THR A 348 -16.44 7.78 6.03
N ARG A 349 -17.30 6.76 5.84
CA ARG A 349 -17.97 6.08 6.95
C ARG A 349 -17.05 5.23 7.81
N ARG A 350 -15.98 4.64 7.25
CA ARG A 350 -15.02 3.79 8.00
C ARG A 350 -14.28 4.53 9.11
N SER A 351 -14.23 5.88 9.07
CA SER A 351 -13.63 6.70 10.13
C SER A 351 -14.54 6.93 11.33
N ASN A 352 -15.84 6.57 11.23
CA ASN A 352 -16.81 6.79 12.28
C ASN A 352 -16.61 5.75 13.41
N GLN A 353 -16.28 6.23 14.62
CA GLN A 353 -16.08 5.42 15.82
C GLN A 353 -17.35 5.19 16.64
N ASN A 354 -18.49 5.73 16.25
CA ASN A 354 -19.74 5.51 16.94
C ASN A 354 -20.19 4.03 16.88
N PRO A 355 -21.10 3.62 17.77
CA PRO A 355 -21.74 2.30 17.67
C PRO A 355 -22.41 2.08 16.30
N PRO A 356 -22.55 0.83 15.86
CA PRO A 356 -23.11 0.51 14.54
C PRO A 356 -24.52 1.05 14.31
N ASP A 357 -25.36 1.10 15.34
CA ASP A 357 -26.73 1.66 15.35
C ASP A 357 -26.77 3.20 15.33
N GLN A 358 -25.61 3.84 15.51
CA GLN A 358 -25.44 5.31 15.45
C GLN A 358 -24.57 5.73 14.25
N GLY A 359 -24.67 5.01 13.14
CA GLY A 359 -23.96 5.30 11.91
C GLY A 359 -22.55 4.68 11.79
N GLY A 360 -22.08 4.00 12.84
CA GLY A 360 -20.84 3.24 12.80
C GLY A 360 -20.96 1.95 11.97
N TRP A 361 -20.04 0.99 12.21
CA TRP A 361 -19.95 -0.24 11.45
C TRP A 361 -19.25 -1.34 12.27
N ASN A 362 -19.33 -2.60 11.80
CA ASN A 362 -18.67 -3.74 12.43
C ASN A 362 -17.55 -4.33 11.55
N VAL A 363 -17.72 -4.34 10.24
CA VAL A 363 -16.81 -4.98 9.29
C VAL A 363 -16.64 -4.12 8.05
N PHE A 364 -15.42 -4.02 7.52
CA PHE A 364 -15.19 -3.61 6.14
C PHE A 364 -13.99 -4.33 5.54
N PHE A 365 -13.95 -4.41 4.22
CA PHE A 365 -12.84 -4.98 3.47
C PHE A 365 -12.02 -3.89 2.78
N THR A 366 -10.72 -4.10 2.74
CA THR A 366 -9.78 -3.34 1.91
C THR A 366 -8.50 -4.16 1.69
N TRP A 367 -7.52 -3.58 1.00
CA TRP A 367 -6.20 -4.18 0.81
C TRP A 367 -5.09 -3.18 1.00
N GLY A 368 -3.87 -3.67 1.19
CA GLY A 368 -2.62 -2.92 1.10
C GLY A 368 -1.75 -3.46 -0.03
N GLY A 369 -0.98 -2.60 -0.67
CA GLY A 369 0.07 -3.03 -1.58
C GLY A 369 1.03 -3.98 -0.86
N GLY A 370 1.45 -5.05 -1.55
CA GLY A 370 2.28 -6.10 -0.92
C GLY A 370 3.60 -5.57 -0.37
N ASN A 371 4.15 -4.54 -0.98
CA ASN A 371 5.36 -3.88 -0.47
C ASN A 371 5.12 -3.18 0.89
N ALA A 372 4.00 -2.47 1.05
CA ALA A 372 3.62 -1.85 2.32
C ALA A 372 3.31 -2.90 3.39
N THR A 373 2.56 -3.94 3.01
CA THR A 373 2.14 -5.01 3.91
C THR A 373 3.30 -5.90 4.36
N SER A 374 4.41 -5.93 3.60
CA SER A 374 5.61 -6.68 3.99
C SER A 374 6.38 -6.07 5.16
N ASN A 375 5.99 -4.88 5.66
CA ASN A 375 6.72 -4.16 6.70
C ASN A 375 5.82 -3.90 7.92
N PRO A 376 6.17 -4.36 9.13
CA PRO A 376 5.37 -4.16 10.34
C PRO A 376 5.03 -2.71 10.68
N ILE A 377 5.82 -1.75 10.20
CA ILE A 377 5.68 -0.32 10.51
C ILE A 377 5.10 0.49 9.36
N ALA A 378 5.42 0.11 8.11
CA ALA A 378 5.06 0.92 6.94
C ALA A 378 3.54 1.02 6.71
N LEU A 379 2.79 -0.03 7.02
CA LEU A 379 1.33 -0.02 6.89
C LEU A 379 0.69 0.38 8.22
N SER A 380 -0.03 1.51 8.24
CA SER A 380 -0.75 1.99 9.42
C SER A 380 -1.79 1.00 9.96
N ALA A 381 -2.33 0.13 9.09
CA ALA A 381 -3.27 -0.92 9.49
C ALA A 381 -2.66 -1.98 10.44
N HIS A 382 -1.32 -2.08 10.53
CA HIS A 382 -0.65 -2.97 11.48
C HIS A 382 -0.55 -2.40 12.90
N ALA A 383 -0.87 -1.13 13.12
CA ALA A 383 -0.85 -0.51 14.45
C ALA A 383 -2.01 -1.00 15.32
N ALA A 384 -1.75 -1.14 16.63
CA ALA A 384 -2.70 -1.61 17.62
C ALA A 384 -2.75 -0.68 18.85
N ASN A 385 -2.79 0.63 18.61
CA ASN A 385 -2.77 1.69 19.63
C ASN A 385 -4.17 2.26 19.95
N GLY A 386 -5.20 1.42 19.90
CA GLY A 386 -6.55 1.73 20.32
C GLY A 386 -7.22 2.77 19.41
N LYS A 387 -7.90 3.76 19.98
CA LYS A 387 -8.63 4.79 19.22
C LYS A 387 -7.75 5.62 18.29
N ALA A 388 -6.43 5.61 18.47
CA ALA A 388 -5.46 6.22 17.57
C ALA A 388 -4.99 5.28 16.45
N ALA A 389 -5.32 3.98 16.53
CA ALA A 389 -5.03 3.02 15.47
C ALA A 389 -5.85 3.33 14.21
N TRP A 390 -5.36 2.82 13.09
CA TRP A 390 -6.10 2.85 11.84
C TRP A 390 -7.45 2.10 11.98
N PHE A 391 -8.40 2.40 11.14
CA PHE A 391 -9.80 1.96 11.18
C PHE A 391 -9.96 0.48 11.57
N GLY A 392 -10.86 0.21 12.52
CA GLY A 392 -11.00 -1.04 13.24
C GLY A 392 -10.46 -0.97 14.68
N TRP A 393 -9.53 -0.07 14.93
CA TRP A 393 -9.07 0.37 16.25
C TRP A 393 -8.65 -0.77 17.19
N PRO A 394 -7.82 -1.72 16.74
CA PRO A 394 -7.29 -2.74 17.66
C PRO A 394 -6.45 -2.07 18.75
N GLU A 395 -6.51 -2.61 19.97
CA GLU A 395 -5.72 -2.15 21.09
C GLU A 395 -4.95 -3.32 21.70
N ASN A 396 -3.62 -3.33 21.52
CA ASN A 396 -2.79 -4.40 22.01
C ASN A 396 -1.34 -3.93 22.23
N ALA A 397 -0.95 -3.74 23.50
CA ALA A 397 0.37 -3.25 23.89
C ALA A 397 1.51 -4.20 23.46
N GLN A 398 1.26 -5.51 23.41
CA GLN A 398 2.26 -6.50 22.99
C GLN A 398 2.55 -6.40 21.47
N THR A 399 1.53 -6.15 20.65
CA THR A 399 1.72 -5.85 19.23
C THR A 399 2.61 -4.63 19.04
N GLU A 400 2.35 -3.53 19.75
CA GLU A 400 3.17 -2.30 19.65
C GLU A 400 4.59 -2.49 20.16
N ALA A 401 4.76 -3.24 21.26
CA ALA A 401 6.10 -3.59 21.77
C ALA A 401 6.91 -4.39 20.74
N MET A 402 6.31 -5.41 20.11
CA MET A 402 6.99 -6.19 19.06
C MET A 402 7.25 -5.39 17.77
N ARG A 403 6.39 -4.47 17.38
CA ARG A 403 6.64 -3.53 16.27
C ARG A 403 7.83 -2.62 16.58
N THR A 404 7.93 -2.14 17.82
CA THR A 404 9.07 -1.34 18.27
C THR A 404 10.35 -2.18 18.29
N GLU A 405 10.31 -3.39 18.84
CA GLU A 405 11.44 -4.33 18.85
C GLU A 405 11.92 -4.64 17.42
N TRP A 406 11.00 -4.89 16.48
CA TRP A 406 11.32 -5.10 15.08
C TRP A 406 12.09 -3.92 14.48
N SER A 407 11.66 -2.70 14.77
CA SER A 407 12.29 -1.49 14.25
C SER A 407 13.71 -1.24 14.79
N ALA A 408 14.01 -1.79 15.96
CA ALA A 408 15.32 -1.70 16.59
C ALA A 408 16.24 -2.88 16.23
N ALA A 409 15.70 -3.96 15.67
CA ALA A 409 16.46 -5.16 15.34
C ALA A 409 17.52 -4.89 14.25
N PRO A 410 18.81 -5.21 14.50
CA PRO A 410 19.92 -4.74 13.66
C PRO A 410 20.10 -5.54 12.35
N THR A 411 19.66 -6.79 12.31
CA THR A 411 19.84 -7.68 11.14
C THR A 411 18.52 -8.19 10.59
N LEU A 412 18.54 -8.71 9.36
CA LEU A 412 17.37 -9.33 8.75
C LEU A 412 16.88 -10.53 9.58
N GLU A 413 17.78 -11.39 10.04
CA GLU A 413 17.46 -12.56 10.86
C GLU A 413 16.80 -12.17 12.18
N ALA A 414 17.33 -11.14 12.84
CA ALA A 414 16.73 -10.62 14.07
C ALA A 414 15.33 -10.05 13.82
N ARG A 415 15.13 -9.32 12.73
CA ARG A 415 13.81 -8.82 12.27
C ARG A 415 12.84 -9.97 11.98
N GLN A 416 13.30 -11.01 11.30
CA GLN A 416 12.50 -12.20 11.02
C GLN A 416 12.09 -12.94 12.30
N ALA A 417 12.98 -13.05 13.27
CA ALA A 417 12.68 -13.67 14.58
C ALA A 417 11.57 -12.93 15.33
N VAL A 418 11.57 -11.59 15.26
CA VAL A 418 10.47 -10.78 15.80
C VAL A 418 9.18 -10.98 15.04
N VAL A 419 9.24 -10.98 13.70
CA VAL A 419 8.06 -11.13 12.84
C VAL A 419 7.36 -12.48 13.07
N ARG A 420 8.10 -13.59 13.27
CA ARG A 420 7.52 -14.90 13.60
C ARG A 420 6.63 -14.84 14.85
N ARG A 421 7.12 -14.18 15.91
CA ARG A 421 6.35 -13.98 17.15
C ARG A 421 5.18 -13.01 16.93
N LEU A 422 5.42 -11.93 16.23
CA LEU A 422 4.41 -10.92 15.93
C LEU A 422 3.27 -11.51 15.09
N ASN A 423 3.58 -12.28 14.04
CA ASN A 423 2.56 -12.92 13.21
C ASN A 423 1.67 -13.85 14.03
N ARG A 424 2.25 -14.76 14.80
CA ARG A 424 1.50 -15.65 15.71
C ARG A 424 0.60 -14.85 16.63
N HIS A 425 1.13 -13.82 17.26
CA HIS A 425 0.37 -12.98 18.18
C HIS A 425 -0.78 -12.24 17.50
N MET A 426 -0.56 -11.66 16.30
CA MET A 426 -1.60 -10.97 15.55
C MET A 426 -2.72 -11.92 15.10
N ILE A 427 -2.38 -13.15 14.74
CA ILE A 427 -3.36 -14.22 14.41
C ILE A 427 -4.18 -14.58 15.65
N ASP A 428 -3.53 -14.83 16.78
CA ASP A 428 -4.22 -15.23 18.03
C ASP A 428 -5.11 -14.13 18.60
N TYR A 429 -4.66 -12.88 18.49
CA TYR A 429 -5.42 -11.69 18.88
C TYR A 429 -6.54 -11.35 17.87
N VAL A 430 -6.44 -11.88 16.66
CA VAL A 430 -7.27 -11.51 15.50
C VAL A 430 -7.25 -10.00 15.26
N HIS A 431 -6.07 -9.49 14.92
CA HIS A 431 -5.83 -8.09 14.60
C HIS A 431 -6.70 -7.61 13.42
N ASP A 432 -6.73 -8.40 12.39
CA ASP A 432 -7.65 -8.39 11.24
C ASP A 432 -7.74 -9.80 10.66
N ILE A 433 -8.60 -10.02 9.67
CA ILE A 433 -8.71 -11.30 8.99
C ILE A 433 -8.11 -11.16 7.59
N LYS A 434 -7.03 -11.89 7.29
CA LYS A 434 -6.44 -11.92 5.96
C LYS A 434 -7.36 -12.64 4.97
N THR A 435 -7.51 -12.07 3.79
CA THR A 435 -8.41 -12.59 2.75
C THR A 435 -7.67 -13.15 1.55
N GLY A 436 -6.37 -13.36 1.67
CA GLY A 436 -5.48 -13.83 0.62
C GLY A 436 -4.71 -12.71 -0.05
N GLN A 437 -3.94 -13.08 -1.05
CA GLN A 437 -3.01 -12.21 -1.78
C GLN A 437 -3.18 -12.45 -3.28
N TRP A 438 -3.14 -11.37 -4.08
CA TRP A 438 -3.25 -11.46 -5.53
C TRP A 438 -2.29 -10.49 -6.22
N VAL A 439 -1.94 -10.83 -7.46
CA VAL A 439 -1.18 -9.99 -8.37
C VAL A 439 -2.06 -9.55 -9.53
N GLY A 440 -1.77 -8.36 -10.09
CA GLY A 440 -2.40 -7.86 -11.30
C GLY A 440 -1.35 -7.80 -12.42
N PRO A 441 -1.52 -8.53 -13.53
CA PRO A 441 -0.68 -8.35 -14.69
C PRO A 441 -1.00 -7.02 -15.38
N VAL A 442 -0.03 -6.52 -16.14
CA VAL A 442 -0.19 -5.44 -17.12
C VAL A 442 -0.21 -6.03 -18.52
N ALA A 443 -0.79 -5.33 -19.49
CA ALA A 443 -0.67 -5.68 -20.90
C ALA A 443 -0.09 -4.51 -21.70
N TYR A 444 0.82 -4.77 -22.63
CA TYR A 444 1.47 -3.72 -23.39
C TYR A 444 1.93 -4.17 -24.78
N ARG A 445 2.14 -3.22 -25.67
CA ARG A 445 2.72 -3.44 -27.01
C ARG A 445 4.22 -3.74 -26.88
N GLY A 446 4.57 -5.04 -26.75
CA GLY A 446 5.95 -5.50 -26.66
C GLY A 446 6.73 -5.35 -27.96
N ASP A 447 6.05 -5.15 -29.09
CA ASP A 447 6.62 -4.79 -30.38
C ASP A 447 6.93 -3.29 -30.51
N ARG A 448 6.47 -2.46 -29.59
CA ARG A 448 6.66 -0.99 -29.62
C ARG A 448 7.36 -0.43 -28.40
N LEU A 449 7.25 -1.08 -27.23
CA LEU A 449 7.84 -0.59 -25.98
C LEU A 449 8.99 -1.49 -25.54
N ARG A 450 10.08 -0.86 -25.10
CA ARG A 450 11.20 -1.50 -24.38
C ARG A 450 11.68 -0.63 -23.22
N GLY A 451 12.49 -1.21 -22.34
CA GLY A 451 13.01 -0.49 -21.18
C GLY A 451 12.01 -0.32 -20.04
N LEU A 452 10.86 -1.03 -20.07
CA LEU A 452 9.90 -1.02 -18.97
C LEU A 452 10.55 -1.60 -17.69
N ILE A 453 10.37 -0.89 -16.58
CA ILE A 453 10.94 -1.25 -15.28
C ILE A 453 9.85 -1.92 -14.44
N GLN A 454 10.09 -3.17 -14.03
CA GLN A 454 9.18 -3.94 -13.20
C GLN A 454 9.45 -3.63 -11.72
N VAL A 455 8.61 -2.78 -11.14
CA VAL A 455 8.66 -2.43 -9.71
C VAL A 455 7.26 -2.39 -9.11
N PRO A 456 7.12 -2.59 -7.79
CA PRO A 456 5.84 -2.48 -7.11
C PRO A 456 5.28 -1.05 -7.15
N GLU A 457 3.97 -0.95 -7.20
CA GLU A 457 3.13 0.25 -6.92
C GLU A 457 3.19 1.40 -7.92
N ILE A 458 4.18 1.45 -8.81
CA ILE A 458 4.25 2.48 -9.86
C ILE A 458 4.71 1.88 -11.19
N ILE A 459 4.38 2.54 -12.28
CA ILE A 459 4.95 2.26 -13.60
C ILE A 459 5.91 3.41 -13.94
N PRO A 460 7.23 3.22 -13.80
CA PRO A 460 8.20 4.26 -14.13
C PRO A 460 8.32 4.41 -15.65
N TRP A 461 8.11 5.62 -16.16
CA TRP A 461 8.20 5.92 -17.59
C TRP A 461 9.55 6.47 -18.04
N TRP A 462 10.49 6.70 -17.14
CA TRP A 462 11.90 6.92 -17.51
C TRP A 462 12.53 5.62 -17.96
N SER A 463 13.52 5.70 -18.84
CA SER A 463 14.17 4.56 -19.50
C SER A 463 13.28 3.79 -20.51
N VAL A 464 12.02 4.17 -20.63
CA VAL A 464 11.12 3.58 -21.63
C VAL A 464 11.33 4.25 -22.97
N GLU A 465 11.47 3.44 -24.00
CA GLU A 465 11.57 3.85 -25.38
C GLU A 465 10.41 3.27 -26.18
N ARG A 466 9.81 4.13 -27.01
CA ARG A 466 8.82 3.70 -28.02
C ARG A 466 9.48 3.70 -29.39
N TYR A 467 9.44 2.57 -30.04
CA TYR A 467 9.95 2.38 -31.39
C TYR A 467 8.81 2.00 -32.34
N ALA A 468 9.01 2.23 -33.62
CA ALA A 468 7.99 2.00 -34.65
C ALA A 468 7.84 0.51 -34.99
#